data_96a0aabec55ceb14bca881c01bdd362e
#
_entry.id   96a0aabec55ceb14bca881c01bdd362e
#
_cell.length_a   1.000
_cell.length_b   1.000
_cell.length_c   1.000
_cell.angle_alpha   90.00
_cell.angle_beta   90.00
_cell.angle_gamma   90.00
#
_symmetry.space_group_name_H-M   'P 1'
#
loop_
_entity.id
_entity.type
_entity.pdbx_description
1 polymer ?
#
loop_
_entity_poly.entity_id
_entity_poly.type
_entity_poly.pdbx_seq_one_letter_code
_entity_poly.pdbx_strand_id
1 'polypeptide(L)'
;NVDGVKGVFEASGQLQIILGTGTVNKVFDEFIAIAGITASTKAEAKEAAAEKQNWFMKAIKLLGDIFVPIIPAIVASGFLMGIMNALDFMNANGFLTINTNSSIYVFANLFSNIAYTFLQILIAFSAAKAFGANQYLGAVIGMIMIHPSLQNAYTVATEGVQQTQSVFFGLYHIDMVGYQGHVCLLYTSDAADDLTRVD
;
A
#
# COMPACT_ATOMS: atom_id res chain seq x y z
N ASN A 1 -19.82 25.61 -27.46
CA ASN A 1 -20.44 24.27 -27.51
C ASN A 1 -20.22 23.72 -28.90
N VAL A 2 -19.42 22.69 -29.03
CA VAL A 2 -19.21 21.94 -30.25
C VAL A 2 -20.00 20.64 -30.11
N ASP A 3 -20.85 20.34 -31.11
CA ASP A 3 -21.64 19.12 -31.10
C ASP A 3 -20.72 17.88 -31.02
N GLY A 4 -21.04 16.98 -30.08
CA GLY A 4 -20.26 15.77 -29.82
C GLY A 4 -19.24 15.86 -28.68
N VAL A 5 -18.92 17.07 -28.17
CA VAL A 5 -18.06 17.26 -27.00
C VAL A 5 -18.91 17.20 -25.73
N LYS A 6 -18.65 16.23 -24.85
CA LYS A 6 -19.37 16.03 -23.59
C LYS A 6 -18.71 16.75 -22.41
N GLY A 7 -17.43 17.06 -22.51
CA GLY A 7 -16.71 17.80 -21.48
C GLY A 7 -15.30 18.12 -21.92
N VAL A 8 -14.74 19.20 -21.37
CA VAL A 8 -13.36 19.64 -21.56
C VAL A 8 -12.79 19.94 -20.17
N PHE A 9 -11.67 19.33 -19.86
CA PHE A 9 -10.98 19.52 -18.59
C PHE A 9 -9.49 19.79 -18.82
N GLU A 10 -8.95 20.68 -18.04
CA GLU A 10 -7.51 20.89 -17.99
C GLU A 10 -6.96 20.28 -16.69
N ALA A 11 -6.07 19.30 -16.82
CA ALA A 11 -5.44 18.66 -15.68
C ALA A 11 -3.95 18.43 -15.96
N SER A 12 -3.10 18.88 -15.06
CA SER A 12 -1.64 18.69 -15.14
C SER A 12 -1.00 19.22 -16.43
N GLY A 13 -1.53 20.32 -16.98
CA GLY A 13 -1.05 20.92 -18.25
C GLY A 13 -1.47 20.13 -19.50
N GLN A 14 -2.44 19.23 -19.39
CA GLN A 14 -3.05 18.50 -20.49
C GLN A 14 -4.50 18.93 -20.66
N LEU A 15 -4.90 19.20 -21.89
CA LEU A 15 -6.29 19.42 -22.24
C LEU A 15 -6.95 18.07 -22.56
N GLN A 16 -7.91 17.67 -21.74
CA GLN A 16 -8.68 16.44 -21.92
C GLN A 16 -10.05 16.78 -22.46
N ILE A 17 -10.35 16.26 -23.67
CA ILE A 17 -11.65 16.44 -24.34
C ILE A 17 -12.39 15.11 -24.28
N ILE A 18 -13.57 15.10 -23.64
CA ILE A 18 -14.42 13.93 -23.56
C ILE A 18 -15.39 13.92 -24.72
N LEU A 19 -15.26 12.93 -25.57
CA LEU A 19 -16.13 12.68 -26.72
C LEU A 19 -17.01 11.45 -26.47
N GLY A 20 -18.09 11.31 -27.20
CA GLY A 20 -18.96 10.12 -27.16
C GLY A 20 -18.24 8.86 -27.68
N THR A 21 -18.70 7.70 -27.21
CA THR A 21 -18.21 6.38 -27.67
C THR A 21 -18.33 6.24 -29.18
N GLY A 22 -17.23 5.85 -29.84
CA GLY A 22 -17.15 5.66 -31.30
C GLY A 22 -16.65 6.86 -32.10
N THR A 23 -16.67 8.07 -31.56
CA THR A 23 -16.21 9.31 -32.22
C THR A 23 -14.76 9.65 -31.92
N VAL A 24 -14.22 9.16 -30.81
CA VAL A 24 -12.87 9.50 -30.31
C VAL A 24 -11.79 9.22 -31.35
N ASN A 25 -11.78 8.04 -31.97
CA ASN A 25 -10.74 7.67 -32.93
C ASN A 25 -10.81 8.52 -34.20
N LYS A 26 -11.99 8.80 -34.70
CA LYS A 26 -12.17 9.63 -35.92
C LYS A 26 -11.68 11.07 -35.70
N VAL A 27 -12.07 11.67 -34.56
CA VAL A 27 -11.66 13.03 -34.21
C VAL A 27 -10.14 13.08 -33.94
N PHE A 28 -9.57 12.02 -33.34
CA PHE A 28 -8.15 11.92 -33.09
C PHE A 28 -7.34 11.86 -34.39
N ASP A 29 -7.76 11.03 -35.34
CA ASP A 29 -7.06 10.89 -36.63
C ASP A 29 -7.10 12.18 -37.45
N GLU A 30 -8.27 12.85 -37.48
CA GLU A 30 -8.44 14.14 -38.14
C GLU A 30 -7.63 15.26 -37.44
N PHE A 31 -7.62 15.26 -36.11
CA PHE A 31 -6.90 16.24 -35.32
C PHE A 31 -5.38 16.15 -35.56
N ILE A 32 -4.81 14.94 -35.61
CA ILE A 32 -3.40 14.71 -35.87
C ILE A 32 -3.05 15.20 -37.28
N ALA A 33 -3.93 14.90 -38.28
CA ALA A 33 -3.71 15.32 -39.66
C ALA A 33 -3.71 16.86 -39.82
N ILE A 34 -4.59 17.56 -39.10
CA ILE A 34 -4.73 19.02 -39.14
C ILE A 34 -3.60 19.71 -38.34
N ALA A 35 -3.30 19.17 -37.14
CA ALA A 35 -2.34 19.78 -36.24
C ALA A 35 -0.88 19.50 -36.62
N GLY A 36 -0.61 18.57 -37.57
CA GLY A 36 0.73 18.19 -38.01
C GLY A 36 1.61 17.60 -36.89
N ILE A 37 0.98 17.06 -35.85
CA ILE A 37 1.65 16.46 -34.69
C ILE A 37 1.63 14.94 -34.82
N THR A 38 2.71 14.30 -34.38
CA THR A 38 2.75 12.84 -34.25
C THR A 38 2.00 12.40 -33.02
N ALA A 39 1.21 11.32 -33.15
CA ALA A 39 0.55 10.70 -32.02
C ALA A 39 1.60 10.27 -30.99
N SER A 40 1.63 10.93 -29.84
CA SER A 40 2.45 10.49 -28.72
C SER A 40 1.80 9.31 -28.02
N THR A 41 2.60 8.36 -27.58
CA THR A 41 2.10 7.24 -26.78
C THR A 41 1.60 7.74 -25.42
N LYS A 42 0.70 6.99 -24.80
CA LYS A 42 0.21 7.31 -23.44
C LYS A 42 1.37 7.42 -22.43
N ALA A 43 2.48 6.76 -22.70
CA ALA A 43 3.70 6.82 -21.89
C ALA A 43 4.41 8.18 -22.05
N GLU A 44 4.61 8.65 -23.28
CA GLU A 44 5.26 9.95 -23.57
C GLU A 44 4.44 11.13 -23.06
N ALA A 45 3.10 11.07 -23.19
CA ALA A 45 2.21 12.07 -22.62
C ALA A 45 2.27 12.12 -21.10
N LYS A 46 2.47 10.95 -20.47
CA LYS A 46 2.64 10.81 -18.99
C LYS A 46 3.99 11.36 -18.54
N GLU A 47 5.05 11.18 -19.32
CA GLU A 47 6.39 11.73 -19.04
C GLU A 47 6.41 13.26 -19.17
N ALA A 48 5.85 13.82 -20.24
CA ALA A 48 5.76 15.26 -20.44
C ALA A 48 4.93 15.98 -19.33
N ALA A 49 3.88 15.32 -18.81
CA ALA A 49 3.12 15.82 -17.67
C ALA A 49 3.91 15.72 -16.36
N ALA A 50 4.80 14.74 -16.24
CA ALA A 50 5.63 14.56 -15.05
C ALA A 50 6.78 15.58 -14.95
N GLU A 51 7.30 16.08 -16.06
CA GLU A 51 8.35 17.12 -16.06
C GLU A 51 7.90 18.46 -15.48
N LYS A 52 6.61 18.81 -15.65
CA LYS A 52 6.03 20.07 -15.15
C LYS A 52 5.54 20.00 -13.69
N GLN A 53 5.62 18.82 -13.05
CA GLN A 53 5.17 18.65 -11.67
C GLN A 53 6.27 19.06 -10.66
N ASN A 54 5.87 19.81 -9.61
CA ASN A 54 6.72 20.07 -8.46
C ASN A 54 7.18 18.75 -7.82
N TRP A 55 8.39 18.73 -7.23
CA TRP A 55 8.97 17.55 -6.59
C TRP A 55 8.01 16.89 -5.58
N PHE A 56 7.20 17.68 -4.89
CA PHE A 56 6.19 17.24 -3.94
C PHE A 56 5.08 16.42 -4.61
N MET A 57 4.59 16.87 -5.77
CA MET A 57 3.60 16.12 -6.55
C MET A 57 4.17 14.82 -7.12
N LYS A 58 5.46 14.81 -7.48
CA LYS A 58 6.15 13.58 -7.89
C LYS A 58 6.23 12.57 -6.75
N ALA A 59 6.51 13.03 -5.52
CA ALA A 59 6.54 12.17 -4.34
C ALA A 59 5.16 11.58 -4.01
N ILE A 60 4.09 12.39 -4.05
CA ILE A 60 2.72 11.91 -3.83
C ILE A 60 2.32 10.88 -4.89
N LYS A 61 2.65 11.15 -6.17
CA LYS A 61 2.36 10.21 -7.25
C LYS A 61 3.10 8.90 -7.08
N LEU A 62 4.39 8.94 -6.74
CA LEU A 62 5.18 7.75 -6.46
C LEU A 62 4.57 6.94 -5.31
N LEU A 63 4.16 7.62 -4.24
CA LEU A 63 3.47 6.98 -3.11
C LEU A 63 2.19 6.29 -3.58
N GLY A 64 1.38 6.98 -4.41
CA GLY A 64 0.19 6.39 -5.03
C GLY A 64 0.51 5.17 -5.89
N ASP A 65 1.52 5.25 -6.75
CA ASP A 65 1.94 4.15 -7.62
C ASP A 65 2.40 2.91 -6.81
N ILE A 66 2.93 3.09 -5.59
CA ILE A 66 3.30 2.01 -4.68
C ILE A 66 2.08 1.42 -3.96
N PHE A 67 1.20 2.27 -3.40
CA PHE A 67 0.13 1.80 -2.52
C PHE A 67 -1.14 1.38 -3.25
N VAL A 68 -1.50 2.03 -4.37
CA VAL A 68 -2.74 1.71 -5.11
C VAL A 68 -2.89 0.23 -5.47
N PRO A 69 -1.85 -0.48 -5.94
CA PRO A 69 -1.97 -1.92 -6.22
C PRO A 69 -2.21 -2.78 -4.96
N ILE A 70 -1.83 -2.30 -3.79
CA ILE A 70 -1.91 -3.02 -2.51
C ILE A 70 -3.28 -2.80 -1.82
N ILE A 71 -3.94 -1.66 -2.10
CA ILE A 71 -5.22 -1.29 -1.48
C ILE A 71 -6.25 -2.42 -1.49
N PRO A 72 -6.51 -3.15 -2.60
CA PRO A 72 -7.51 -4.22 -2.60
C PRO A 72 -7.20 -5.33 -1.58
N ALA A 73 -5.93 -5.68 -1.40
CA ALA A 73 -5.51 -6.70 -0.43
C ALA A 73 -5.71 -6.20 1.01
N ILE A 74 -5.34 -4.94 1.29
CA ILE A 74 -5.53 -4.32 2.61
C ILE A 74 -7.01 -4.20 2.95
N VAL A 75 -7.84 -3.76 2.00
CA VAL A 75 -9.29 -3.59 2.20
C VAL A 75 -9.95 -4.94 2.46
N ALA A 76 -9.62 -5.98 1.69
CA ALA A 76 -10.17 -7.32 1.89
C ALA A 76 -9.80 -7.89 3.28
N SER A 77 -8.53 -7.75 3.66
CA SER A 77 -8.04 -8.20 4.97
C SER A 77 -8.68 -7.40 6.11
N GLY A 78 -8.76 -6.07 5.99
CA GLY A 78 -9.38 -5.20 6.98
C GLY A 78 -10.87 -5.45 7.16
N PHE A 79 -11.59 -5.74 6.07
CA PHE A 79 -13.00 -6.12 6.13
C PHE A 79 -13.20 -7.43 6.89
N LEU A 80 -12.40 -8.45 6.58
CA LEU A 80 -12.43 -9.73 7.30
C LEU A 80 -12.07 -9.55 8.78
N MET A 81 -11.05 -8.75 9.09
CA MET A 81 -10.67 -8.42 10.47
C MET A 81 -11.80 -7.70 11.22
N GLY A 82 -12.49 -6.77 10.55
CA GLY A 82 -13.66 -6.10 11.12
C GLY A 82 -14.77 -7.08 11.48
N ILE A 83 -15.05 -8.07 10.63
CA ILE A 83 -16.02 -9.15 10.93
C ILE A 83 -15.55 -9.97 12.13
N MET A 84 -14.29 -10.40 12.14
CA MET A 84 -13.76 -11.20 13.26
C MET A 84 -13.83 -10.45 14.59
N ASN A 85 -13.44 -9.18 14.61
CA ASN A 85 -13.55 -8.33 15.81
C ASN A 85 -15.01 -8.13 16.26
N ALA A 86 -15.95 -8.00 15.32
CA ALA A 86 -17.37 -7.92 15.64
C ALA A 86 -17.89 -9.23 16.28
N LEU A 87 -17.47 -10.38 15.75
CA LEU A 87 -17.79 -11.70 16.30
C LEU A 87 -17.21 -11.87 17.70
N ASP A 88 -15.97 -11.43 17.95
CA ASP A 88 -15.34 -11.46 19.27
C ASP A 88 -16.07 -10.57 20.27
N PHE A 89 -16.45 -9.37 19.85
CA PHE A 89 -17.24 -8.47 20.67
C PHE A 89 -18.60 -9.07 21.05
N MET A 90 -19.30 -9.69 20.10
CA MET A 90 -20.59 -10.34 20.34
C MET A 90 -20.43 -11.54 21.27
N ASN A 91 -19.37 -12.32 21.13
CA ASN A 91 -19.07 -13.45 22.00
C ASN A 91 -18.74 -13.00 23.43
N ALA A 92 -17.92 -11.95 23.58
CA ALA A 92 -17.55 -11.40 24.89
C ALA A 92 -18.74 -10.81 25.66
N ASN A 93 -19.73 -10.25 24.94
CA ASN A 93 -20.95 -9.68 25.55
C ASN A 93 -22.10 -10.69 25.68
N GLY A 94 -21.87 -11.96 25.36
CA GLY A 94 -22.89 -13.02 25.53
C GLY A 94 -24.02 -13.02 24.50
N PHE A 95 -23.92 -12.21 23.43
CA PHE A 95 -24.89 -12.19 22.34
C PHE A 95 -24.77 -13.42 21.43
N LEU A 96 -23.58 -13.98 21.32
CA LEU A 96 -23.29 -15.19 20.54
C LEU A 96 -22.34 -16.08 21.33
N THR A 97 -22.51 -17.40 21.23
CA THR A 97 -21.57 -18.35 21.81
C THR A 97 -20.72 -18.94 20.70
N ILE A 98 -19.52 -18.38 20.49
CA ILE A 98 -18.59 -18.84 19.46
C ILE A 98 -17.45 -19.58 20.13
N ASN A 99 -17.17 -20.79 19.64
CA ASN A 99 -15.98 -21.54 20.06
C ASN A 99 -14.76 -20.97 19.30
N THR A 100 -13.99 -20.11 19.99
CA THR A 100 -12.77 -19.48 19.44
C THR A 100 -11.67 -20.49 19.12
N ASN A 101 -11.73 -21.71 19.66
CA ASN A 101 -10.83 -22.80 19.34
C ASN A 101 -11.30 -23.65 18.15
N SER A 102 -12.43 -23.30 17.53
CA SER A 102 -12.89 -23.96 16.31
C SER A 102 -11.91 -23.74 15.16
N SER A 103 -11.62 -24.79 14.39
CA SER A 103 -10.73 -24.70 13.24
C SER A 103 -11.16 -23.61 12.25
N ILE A 104 -12.46 -23.47 12.02
CA ILE A 104 -13.02 -22.44 11.12
C ILE A 104 -12.68 -21.03 11.63
N TYR A 105 -12.83 -20.80 12.94
CA TYR A 105 -12.53 -19.52 13.55
C TYR A 105 -11.04 -19.18 13.46
N VAL A 106 -10.16 -20.15 13.77
CA VAL A 106 -8.71 -19.99 13.70
C VAL A 106 -8.26 -19.67 12.25
N PHE A 107 -8.78 -20.40 11.27
CA PHE A 107 -8.49 -20.13 9.87
C PHE A 107 -9.02 -18.76 9.41
N ALA A 108 -10.23 -18.39 9.76
CA ALA A 108 -10.80 -17.08 9.42
C ALA A 108 -9.96 -15.94 10.00
N ASN A 109 -9.51 -16.08 11.24
CA ASN A 109 -8.62 -15.10 11.88
C ASN A 109 -7.25 -15.02 11.17
N LEU A 110 -6.68 -16.15 10.80
CA LEU A 110 -5.43 -16.19 10.04
C LEU A 110 -5.57 -15.46 8.69
N PHE A 111 -6.63 -15.71 7.93
CA PHE A 111 -6.87 -15.01 6.66
C PHE A 111 -7.13 -13.52 6.84
N SER A 112 -7.80 -13.11 7.92
CA SER A 112 -8.06 -11.70 8.19
C SER A 112 -6.77 -10.89 8.41
N ASN A 113 -5.76 -11.50 9.01
CA ASN A 113 -4.50 -10.83 9.35
C ASN A 113 -3.41 -10.93 8.28
N ILE A 114 -3.56 -11.79 7.25
CA ILE A 114 -2.46 -12.16 6.36
C ILE A 114 -1.87 -10.97 5.59
N ALA A 115 -2.70 -10.06 5.08
CA ALA A 115 -2.21 -8.91 4.32
C ALA A 115 -1.43 -7.92 5.21
N TYR A 116 -1.81 -7.77 6.46
CA TYR A 116 -1.10 -6.91 7.41
C TYR A 116 0.19 -7.54 7.90
N THR A 117 0.18 -8.85 8.15
CA THR A 117 1.38 -9.60 8.58
C THR A 117 2.49 -9.55 7.54
N PHE A 118 2.13 -9.62 6.25
CA PHE A 118 3.07 -9.64 5.14
C PHE A 118 3.07 -8.33 4.32
N LEU A 119 2.59 -7.24 4.90
CA LEU A 119 2.48 -5.95 4.24
C LEU A 119 3.83 -5.45 3.69
N GLN A 120 4.92 -5.69 4.40
CA GLN A 120 6.27 -5.31 3.99
C GLN A 120 6.68 -5.96 2.67
N ILE A 121 6.28 -7.21 2.43
CA ILE A 121 6.54 -7.89 1.14
C ILE A 121 5.76 -7.21 0.02
N LEU A 122 4.47 -6.90 0.25
CA LEU A 122 3.63 -6.25 -0.73
C LEU A 122 4.15 -4.86 -1.09
N ILE A 123 4.56 -4.08 -0.08
CA ILE A 123 5.14 -2.75 -0.27
C ILE A 123 6.46 -2.85 -1.03
N ALA A 124 7.37 -3.74 -0.63
CA ALA A 124 8.68 -3.89 -1.27
C ALA A 124 8.56 -4.34 -2.73
N PHE A 125 7.63 -5.27 -3.03
CA PHE A 125 7.31 -5.71 -4.39
C PHE A 125 6.78 -4.56 -5.24
N SER A 126 5.82 -3.81 -4.73
CA SER A 126 5.20 -2.69 -5.43
C SER A 126 6.16 -1.50 -5.60
N ALA A 127 6.97 -1.20 -4.58
CA ALA A 127 8.00 -0.17 -4.65
C ALA A 127 9.05 -0.51 -5.71
N ALA A 128 9.56 -1.74 -5.75
CA ALA A 128 10.49 -2.17 -6.78
C ALA A 128 9.90 -1.96 -8.18
N LYS A 129 8.61 -2.24 -8.38
CA LYS A 129 7.91 -1.95 -9.64
C LYS A 129 7.86 -0.46 -9.95
N ALA A 130 7.52 0.37 -8.97
CA ALA A 130 7.41 1.82 -9.14
C ALA A 130 8.76 2.47 -9.49
N PHE A 131 9.85 1.94 -8.95
CA PHE A 131 11.22 2.37 -9.24
C PHE A 131 11.84 1.71 -10.48
N GLY A 132 11.11 0.85 -11.20
CA GLY A 132 11.63 0.14 -12.37
C GLY A 132 12.67 -0.95 -12.04
N ALA A 133 12.75 -1.38 -10.78
CA ALA A 133 13.63 -2.45 -10.34
C ALA A 133 12.97 -3.84 -10.45
N ASN A 134 13.75 -4.89 -10.22
CA ASN A 134 13.22 -6.25 -10.23
C ASN A 134 12.31 -6.48 -9.02
N GLN A 135 11.03 -6.75 -9.27
CA GLN A 135 10.00 -6.93 -8.26
C GLN A 135 10.26 -8.13 -7.34
N TYR A 136 10.83 -9.21 -7.86
CA TYR A 136 11.16 -10.40 -7.08
C TYR A 136 12.29 -10.14 -6.08
N LEU A 137 13.31 -9.37 -6.49
CA LEU A 137 14.36 -8.92 -5.57
C LEU A 137 13.78 -7.99 -4.50
N GLY A 138 12.87 -7.10 -4.87
CA GLY A 138 12.13 -6.28 -3.91
C GLY A 138 11.37 -7.13 -2.89
N ALA A 139 10.64 -8.15 -3.35
CA ALA A 139 9.95 -9.09 -2.44
C ALA A 139 10.91 -9.81 -1.49
N VAL A 140 12.09 -10.24 -1.97
CA VAL A 140 13.11 -10.89 -1.12
C VAL A 140 13.59 -9.95 -0.02
N ILE A 141 13.81 -8.67 -0.33
CA ILE A 141 14.15 -7.65 0.68
C ILE A 141 13.03 -7.54 1.72
N GLY A 142 11.76 -7.47 1.27
CA GLY A 142 10.60 -7.47 2.17
C GLY A 142 10.53 -8.71 3.07
N MET A 143 10.85 -9.89 2.54
CA MET A 143 10.92 -11.15 3.31
C MET A 143 12.04 -11.12 4.35
N ILE A 144 13.21 -10.55 4.02
CA ILE A 144 14.30 -10.39 4.97
C ILE A 144 13.86 -9.52 6.14
N MET A 145 13.13 -8.42 5.89
CA MET A 145 12.67 -7.49 6.91
C MET A 145 11.69 -8.10 7.93
N ILE A 146 10.98 -9.17 7.55
CA ILE A 146 10.01 -9.87 8.42
C ILE A 146 10.45 -11.29 8.76
N HIS A 147 11.73 -11.60 8.57
CA HIS A 147 12.22 -12.95 8.81
C HIS A 147 11.99 -13.40 10.26
N PRO A 148 11.56 -14.65 10.51
CA PRO A 148 11.25 -15.14 11.86
C PRO A 148 12.43 -15.10 12.83
N SER A 149 13.68 -15.08 12.34
CA SER A 149 14.89 -14.93 13.17
C SER A 149 15.11 -13.50 13.66
N LEU A 150 14.35 -12.53 13.14
CA LEU A 150 14.38 -11.16 13.63
C LEU A 150 13.30 -11.01 14.72
N GLN A 151 13.61 -10.27 15.78
CA GLN A 151 12.62 -9.93 16.79
C GLN A 151 11.53 -9.05 16.17
N ASN A 152 10.29 -9.43 16.31
CA ASN A 152 9.19 -8.57 15.91
C ASN A 152 8.89 -7.51 16.98
N ALA A 153 8.10 -6.51 16.64
CA ALA A 153 7.77 -5.42 17.55
C ALA A 153 7.09 -5.90 18.85
N TYR A 154 6.32 -6.98 18.78
CA TYR A 154 5.63 -7.55 19.95
C TYR A 154 6.60 -8.26 20.90
N THR A 155 7.58 -9.00 20.37
CA THR A 155 8.58 -9.67 21.21
C THR A 155 9.52 -8.66 21.85
N VAL A 156 9.93 -7.59 21.18
CA VAL A 156 10.71 -6.51 21.78
C VAL A 156 9.92 -5.83 22.90
N ALA A 157 8.61 -5.58 22.71
CA ALA A 157 7.78 -4.94 23.72
C ALA A 157 7.53 -5.83 24.95
N THR A 158 7.46 -7.17 24.78
CA THR A 158 7.20 -8.09 25.89
C THR A 158 8.46 -8.54 26.61
N GLU A 159 9.56 -8.77 25.91
CA GLU A 159 10.81 -9.25 26.47
C GLU A 159 11.71 -8.13 27.00
N GLY A 160 11.50 -6.89 26.50
CA GLY A 160 12.28 -5.71 26.93
C GLY A 160 13.77 -5.75 26.60
N VAL A 161 14.21 -6.78 25.87
CA VAL A 161 15.62 -7.00 25.49
C VAL A 161 15.74 -7.04 23.98
N GLN A 162 16.50 -6.12 23.42
CA GLN A 162 16.91 -6.18 22.03
C GLN A 162 18.03 -7.19 21.86
N GLN A 163 17.83 -8.19 21.00
CA GLN A 163 18.91 -9.11 20.64
C GLN A 163 19.82 -8.44 19.64
N THR A 164 21.10 -8.36 19.99
CA THR A 164 22.16 -7.84 19.11
C THR A 164 23.05 -8.97 18.64
N GLN A 165 23.38 -8.96 17.35
CA GLN A 165 24.34 -9.88 16.76
C GLN A 165 25.62 -9.15 16.38
N SER A 166 26.74 -9.65 16.85
CA SER A 166 28.04 -9.10 16.45
C SER A 166 28.44 -9.67 15.08
N VAL A 167 28.82 -8.78 14.17
CA VAL A 167 29.29 -9.10 12.82
C VAL A 167 30.72 -8.57 12.61
N PHE A 168 31.40 -9.07 11.57
CA PHE A 168 32.79 -8.70 11.25
C PHE A 168 33.75 -8.85 12.45
N PHE A 169 33.79 -10.07 13.02
CA PHE A 169 34.69 -10.39 14.16
C PHE A 169 34.47 -9.53 15.41
N GLY A 170 33.22 -9.03 15.61
CA GLY A 170 32.87 -8.20 16.77
C GLY A 170 33.07 -6.69 16.57
N LEU A 171 33.40 -6.25 15.35
CA LEU A 171 33.62 -4.84 15.05
C LEU A 171 32.31 -4.03 15.04
N TYR A 172 31.18 -4.67 14.65
CA TYR A 172 29.84 -4.05 14.59
C TYR A 172 28.83 -4.92 15.30
N HIS A 173 27.90 -4.26 15.99
CA HIS A 173 26.73 -4.88 16.59
C HIS A 173 25.49 -4.45 15.81
N ILE A 174 24.75 -5.41 15.30
CA ILE A 174 23.48 -5.17 14.57
C ILE A 174 22.34 -5.64 15.44
N ASP A 175 21.35 -4.77 15.63
CA ASP A 175 20.13 -5.12 16.34
C ASP A 175 19.26 -6.01 15.45
N MET A 176 18.90 -7.19 15.97
CA MET A 176 18.11 -8.20 15.26
C MET A 176 16.62 -7.89 15.34
N VAL A 177 16.24 -6.67 14.95
CA VAL A 177 14.84 -6.20 15.00
C VAL A 177 14.23 -6.26 13.61
N GLY A 178 13.13 -6.97 13.48
CA GLY A 178 12.33 -7.04 12.26
C GLY A 178 11.25 -5.97 12.24
N TYR A 179 10.75 -5.68 11.05
CA TYR A 179 9.71 -4.65 10.85
C TYR A 179 8.28 -5.19 10.95
N GLN A 180 8.09 -6.47 11.27
CA GLN A 180 6.78 -7.07 11.42
C GLN A 180 6.04 -6.45 12.62
N GLY A 181 4.84 -5.94 12.38
CA GLY A 181 3.99 -5.35 13.41
C GLY A 181 4.35 -3.91 13.84
N HIS A 182 5.44 -3.31 13.37
CA HIS A 182 5.84 -1.96 13.76
C HIS A 182 4.79 -0.89 13.45
N VAL A 183 4.12 -0.98 12.29
CA VAL A 183 3.06 -0.02 11.92
C VAL A 183 1.87 -0.12 12.86
N CYS A 184 1.53 -1.33 13.32
CA CYS A 184 0.43 -1.56 14.24
C CYS A 184 0.72 -1.00 15.64
N LEU A 185 1.97 -1.10 16.11
CA LEU A 185 2.38 -0.58 17.42
C LEU A 185 2.45 0.95 17.46
N LEU A 186 2.85 1.60 16.38
CA LEU A 186 2.81 3.06 16.28
C LEU A 186 1.38 3.59 16.44
N TYR A 187 0.39 2.93 15.81
CA TYR A 187 -1.02 3.32 15.94
C TYR A 187 -1.60 3.04 17.33
N THR A 188 -1.18 1.95 17.98
CA THR A 188 -1.69 1.60 19.32
C THR A 188 -1.01 2.42 20.42
N SER A 189 0.25 2.78 20.28
CA SER A 189 0.94 3.66 21.25
C SER A 189 0.42 5.08 21.18
N ASP A 190 0.18 5.65 20.00
CA ASP A 190 -0.44 6.98 19.85
C ASP A 190 -1.87 7.01 20.43
N ALA A 191 -2.67 5.97 20.18
CA ALA A 191 -4.01 5.86 20.75
C ALA A 191 -4.00 5.67 22.28
N ALA A 192 -2.99 4.99 22.83
CA ALA A 192 -2.84 4.82 24.27
C ALA A 192 -2.35 6.11 24.96
N ASP A 193 -1.45 6.88 24.32
CA ASP A 193 -0.97 8.16 24.81
C ASP A 193 -2.08 9.24 24.81
N ASP A 194 -2.98 9.22 23.82
CA ASP A 194 -4.14 10.11 23.78
C ASP A 194 -5.16 9.79 24.89
N LEU A 195 -5.31 8.50 25.24
CA LEU A 195 -6.21 8.07 26.33
C LEU A 195 -5.66 8.37 27.74
N THR A 196 -4.33 8.52 27.87
CA THR A 196 -3.69 8.87 29.15
C THR A 196 -3.52 10.36 29.35
N ARG A 197 -3.82 11.18 28.34
CA ARG A 197 -3.72 12.65 28.36
C ARG A 197 -5.01 13.36 28.75
N VAL A 198 -6.03 12.65 29.18
CA VAL A 198 -7.27 13.22 29.73
C VAL A 198 -7.16 13.25 31.25
N ASP A 199 -6.48 14.29 31.74
CA ASP A 199 -6.62 14.82 33.11
C ASP A 199 -6.96 16.31 33.03
#